data_121fc1270501d005a73f04f9c684fe1a
#
_entry.id   121fc1270501d005a73f04f9c684fe1a
#
_cell.length_a   1.000
_cell.length_b   1.000
_cell.length_c   1.000
_cell.angle_alpha   90.00
_cell.angle_beta   90.00
_cell.angle_gamma   90.00
#
_symmetry.space_group_name_H-M   'P 1'
#
loop_
_entity.id
_entity.type
_entity.pdbx_description
1 polymer ?
#
loop_
_entity_poly.entity_id
_entity_poly.type
_entity_poly.pdbx_seq_one_letter_code
_entity_poly.pdbx_strand_id
1 'polypeptide(L)'
;RDRAVHLTNGTVQTTVTIGRDEYFRATALPDADGMSRPEPLGAAPYIAQSRTWVPAELFGLLGEQIEMRGDALYLGGVPNAFTGEADETNAFNIVCKDKTLDKGRMENGVAMVPLREVGEALGYTVTWDIENRQAKMNNGKVMTHINIGEDSYIRSVMNGDGTEAPASFGAAPYFADGKTWVPAKLFELLGEQVEMKGNALYLGGTEN
;
A
#
# COMPACT_ATOMS: atom_id res chain seq x y z
N ARG A 1 29.16 5.21 -25.36
CA ARG A 1 28.01 5.98 -24.80
C ARG A 1 27.71 5.37 -23.44
N ASP A 2 27.85 6.14 -22.39
CA ASP A 2 27.49 5.73 -21.05
C ASP A 2 25.98 5.46 -21.03
N ARG A 3 25.59 4.28 -20.60
CA ARG A 3 24.16 3.94 -20.42
C ARG A 3 23.71 4.52 -19.09
N ALA A 4 22.77 5.43 -19.12
CA ALA A 4 22.22 6.08 -17.94
C ALA A 4 20.72 5.83 -17.81
N VAL A 5 20.25 5.75 -16.57
CA VAL A 5 18.84 5.64 -16.21
C VAL A 5 18.48 6.86 -15.37
N HIS A 6 17.41 7.53 -15.74
CA HIS A 6 16.88 8.67 -15.01
C HIS A 6 15.69 8.22 -14.14
N LEU A 7 15.73 8.56 -12.85
CA LEU A 7 14.67 8.28 -11.89
C LEU A 7 14.15 9.59 -11.31
N THR A 8 12.84 9.71 -11.21
CA THR A 8 12.18 10.86 -10.58
C THR A 8 10.83 10.46 -9.99
N ASN A 9 10.45 11.07 -8.88
CA ASN A 9 9.09 11.02 -8.31
C ASN A 9 8.34 12.36 -8.44
N GLY A 10 8.89 13.28 -9.27
CA GLY A 10 8.34 14.63 -9.47
C GLY A 10 8.84 15.67 -8.48
N THR A 11 9.40 15.27 -7.34
CA THR A 11 9.97 16.17 -6.32
C THR A 11 11.49 16.08 -6.28
N VAL A 12 12.00 14.87 -6.38
CA VAL A 12 13.44 14.58 -6.43
C VAL A 12 13.76 13.72 -7.64
N GLN A 13 15.01 13.79 -8.08
CA GLN A 13 15.50 13.04 -9.23
C GLN A 13 16.95 12.63 -9.04
N THR A 14 17.36 11.59 -9.78
CA THR A 14 18.75 11.17 -9.93
C THR A 14 18.97 10.58 -11.31
N THR A 15 20.24 10.56 -11.73
CA THR A 15 20.68 9.85 -12.93
C THR A 15 21.72 8.81 -12.52
N VAL A 16 21.43 7.57 -12.82
CA VAL A 16 22.24 6.40 -12.50
C VAL A 16 23.02 5.98 -13.73
N THR A 17 24.35 6.01 -13.68
CA THR A 17 25.21 5.61 -14.80
C THR A 17 25.68 4.17 -14.61
N ILE A 18 25.35 3.29 -15.53
CA ILE A 18 25.72 1.87 -15.46
C ILE A 18 27.23 1.71 -15.34
N GLY A 19 27.65 0.94 -14.33
CA GLY A 19 29.05 0.67 -14.06
C GLY A 19 29.79 1.74 -13.24
N ARG A 20 29.10 2.78 -12.76
CA ARG A 20 29.68 3.80 -11.89
C ARG A 20 29.01 3.79 -10.52
N ASP A 21 29.79 3.65 -9.46
CA ASP A 21 29.32 3.76 -8.07
C ASP A 21 29.38 5.24 -7.64
N GLU A 22 28.53 6.04 -8.29
CA GLU A 22 28.39 7.47 -8.04
C GLU A 22 26.91 7.83 -8.14
N TYR A 23 26.33 8.30 -7.04
CA TYR A 23 24.92 8.61 -6.93
C TYR A 23 24.74 10.00 -6.34
N PHE A 24 23.75 10.72 -6.82
CA PHE A 24 23.39 12.03 -6.29
C PHE A 24 21.86 12.19 -6.25
N ARG A 25 21.41 13.12 -5.44
CA ARG A 25 20.03 13.56 -5.40
C ARG A 25 19.95 14.99 -5.91
N ALA A 26 18.99 15.26 -6.79
CA ALA A 26 18.68 16.60 -7.24
C ALA A 26 17.18 16.88 -7.02
N THR A 27 16.82 18.15 -6.83
CA THR A 27 15.43 18.59 -6.82
C THR A 27 14.88 18.56 -8.24
N ALA A 28 13.68 18.04 -8.43
CA ALA A 28 13.01 18.01 -9.73
C ALA A 28 12.16 19.28 -9.98
N LEU A 29 12.05 20.17 -9.00
CA LEU A 29 11.29 21.42 -9.11
C LEU A 29 12.08 22.50 -9.86
N PRO A 30 11.44 23.28 -10.77
CA PRO A 30 12.13 24.18 -11.70
C PRO A 30 12.96 25.30 -11.06
N ASP A 31 12.59 25.72 -9.83
CA ASP A 31 13.17 26.90 -9.17
C ASP A 31 13.96 26.58 -7.90
N ALA A 32 14.35 25.31 -7.70
CA ALA A 32 15.07 24.91 -6.50
C ALA A 32 16.47 24.41 -6.82
N ASP A 33 17.49 25.16 -6.45
CA ASP A 33 18.91 24.80 -6.48
C ASP A 33 19.20 23.76 -5.40
N GLY A 34 19.07 22.49 -5.71
CA GLY A 34 19.34 21.41 -4.78
C GLY A 34 19.89 20.17 -5.44
N MET A 35 21.22 20.09 -5.54
CA MET A 35 21.90 18.84 -5.92
C MET A 35 22.88 18.45 -4.82
N SER A 36 22.80 17.21 -4.33
CA SER A 36 23.79 16.66 -3.42
C SER A 36 25.13 16.45 -4.15
N ARG A 37 26.20 16.33 -3.39
CA ARG A 37 27.45 15.81 -3.96
C ARG A 37 27.25 14.34 -4.33
N PRO A 38 27.88 13.88 -5.43
CA PRO A 38 27.92 12.46 -5.72
C PRO A 38 28.58 11.68 -4.57
N GLU A 39 27.99 10.58 -4.19
CA GLU A 39 28.52 9.68 -3.16
C GLU A 39 28.45 8.22 -3.64
N PRO A 40 29.41 7.37 -3.24
CA PRO A 40 29.35 5.95 -3.52
C PRO A 40 28.41 5.25 -2.54
N LEU A 41 27.65 4.26 -3.02
CA LEU A 41 26.78 3.40 -2.22
C LEU A 41 27.30 1.96 -2.07
N GLY A 42 28.56 1.75 -2.47
CA GLY A 42 29.25 0.46 -2.32
C GLY A 42 29.05 -0.52 -3.46
N ALA A 43 28.19 -0.20 -4.42
CA ALA A 43 27.98 -1.03 -5.61
C ALA A 43 27.57 -0.19 -6.81
N ALA A 44 28.20 -0.44 -7.95
CA ALA A 44 27.81 0.17 -9.21
C ALA A 44 26.55 -0.47 -9.80
N PRO A 45 25.68 0.31 -10.43
CA PRO A 45 24.50 -0.25 -11.09
C PRO A 45 24.92 -1.10 -12.30
N TYR A 46 24.18 -2.18 -12.52
CA TYR A 46 24.45 -3.10 -13.63
C TYR A 46 23.17 -3.58 -14.31
N ILE A 47 23.29 -4.11 -15.52
CA ILE A 47 22.17 -4.69 -16.25
C ILE A 47 22.29 -6.21 -16.23
N ALA A 48 21.25 -6.87 -15.76
CA ALA A 48 21.10 -8.32 -15.84
C ALA A 48 19.64 -8.69 -16.14
N GLN A 49 19.43 -9.71 -16.96
CA GLN A 49 18.08 -10.20 -17.32
C GLN A 49 17.12 -9.08 -17.81
N SER A 50 17.65 -8.17 -18.63
CA SER A 50 16.92 -6.99 -19.15
C SER A 50 16.38 -6.03 -18.05
N ARG A 51 16.95 -6.09 -16.86
CA ARG A 51 16.65 -5.19 -15.74
C ARG A 51 17.89 -4.44 -15.29
N THR A 52 17.70 -3.22 -14.82
CA THR A 52 18.76 -2.45 -14.17
C THR A 52 18.70 -2.72 -12.67
N TRP A 53 19.81 -3.19 -12.12
CA TRP A 53 20.00 -3.43 -10.70
C TRP A 53 20.77 -2.26 -10.10
N VAL A 54 20.28 -1.75 -8.96
CA VAL A 54 20.85 -0.63 -8.21
C VAL A 54 20.94 -0.99 -6.74
N PRO A 55 21.87 -0.40 -5.96
CA PRO A 55 21.86 -0.51 -4.52
C PRO A 55 20.53 0.00 -3.94
N ALA A 56 20.01 -0.67 -2.92
CA ALA A 56 18.78 -0.24 -2.25
C ALA A 56 18.93 1.13 -1.58
N GLU A 57 20.13 1.45 -1.10
CA GLU A 57 20.52 2.72 -0.48
C GLU A 57 20.27 3.93 -1.40
N LEU A 58 20.20 3.72 -2.74
CA LEU A 58 19.80 4.75 -3.68
C LEU A 58 18.43 5.34 -3.35
N PHE A 59 17.49 4.53 -2.92
CA PHE A 59 16.15 4.99 -2.54
C PHE A 59 16.21 5.83 -1.25
N GLY A 60 17.10 5.49 -0.31
CA GLY A 60 17.38 6.32 0.87
C GLY A 60 17.96 7.69 0.52
N LEU A 61 18.89 7.73 -0.44
CA LEU A 61 19.43 8.98 -0.98
C LEU A 61 18.31 9.86 -1.59
N LEU A 62 17.31 9.25 -2.21
CA LEU A 62 16.14 9.94 -2.77
C LEU A 62 15.10 10.36 -1.72
N GLY A 63 15.33 10.01 -0.45
CA GLY A 63 14.47 10.40 0.67
C GLY A 63 13.45 9.35 1.09
N GLU A 64 13.53 8.14 0.52
CA GLU A 64 12.68 7.04 0.92
C GLU A 64 13.25 6.34 2.17
N GLN A 65 12.37 5.84 3.00
CA GLN A 65 12.80 4.99 4.11
C GLN A 65 13.18 3.61 3.59
N ILE A 66 14.30 3.08 4.10
CA ILE A 66 14.79 1.74 3.78
C ILE A 66 14.98 0.98 5.07
N GLU A 67 14.39 -0.19 5.17
CA GLU A 67 14.52 -1.06 6.33
C GLU A 67 14.63 -2.52 5.92
N MET A 68 15.63 -3.22 6.47
CA MET A 68 15.75 -4.67 6.38
C MET A 68 15.13 -5.30 7.63
N ARG A 69 14.20 -6.25 7.44
CA ARG A 69 13.64 -7.09 8.50
C ARG A 69 13.74 -8.55 8.07
N GLY A 70 14.56 -9.30 8.76
CA GLY A 70 14.87 -10.67 8.35
C GLY A 70 15.50 -10.68 6.96
N ASP A 71 14.87 -11.37 6.02
CA ASP A 71 15.26 -11.50 4.61
C ASP A 71 14.47 -10.57 3.67
N ALA A 72 13.60 -9.71 4.22
CA ALA A 72 12.79 -8.77 3.46
C ALA A 72 13.33 -7.33 3.52
N LEU A 73 13.36 -6.67 2.36
CA LEU A 73 13.70 -5.25 2.22
C LEU A 73 12.42 -4.42 2.03
N TYR A 74 12.22 -3.43 2.90
CA TYR A 74 11.12 -2.48 2.84
C TYR A 74 11.61 -1.16 2.26
N LEU A 75 10.94 -0.65 1.22
CA LEU A 75 11.21 0.64 0.58
C LEU A 75 9.97 1.54 0.70
N GLY A 76 10.18 2.83 1.03
CA GLY A 76 9.11 3.79 1.20
C GLY A 76 8.54 3.85 2.61
N GLY A 77 9.24 3.30 3.56
CA GLY A 77 8.83 3.14 4.96
C GLY A 77 8.10 1.82 5.21
N VAL A 78 8.25 1.34 6.41
CA VAL A 78 7.39 0.25 6.87
C VAL A 78 6.04 0.88 7.15
N PRO A 79 4.95 0.40 6.56
CA PRO A 79 3.62 0.80 7.02
C PRO A 79 3.59 0.62 8.53
N ASN A 80 3.15 1.64 9.29
CA ASN A 80 3.19 1.63 10.74
C ASN A 80 2.85 0.26 11.30
N ALA A 81 3.84 -0.34 11.98
CA ALA A 81 3.75 -1.60 12.71
C ALA A 81 3.43 -2.86 11.90
N PHE A 82 4.26 -3.20 10.90
CA PHE A 82 4.45 -4.62 10.63
C PHE A 82 5.71 -5.10 11.37
N THR A 83 5.58 -5.41 12.64
CA THR A 83 6.52 -6.32 13.32
C THR A 83 6.26 -7.70 12.74
N GLY A 84 7.05 -8.06 11.74
CA GLY A 84 6.91 -9.34 11.04
C GLY A 84 7.16 -10.53 11.96
N GLU A 85 6.12 -10.99 12.49
CA GLU A 85 5.67 -12.34 12.81
C GLU A 85 4.17 -12.17 12.92
N ALA A 86 3.40 -12.99 12.23
CA ALA A 86 1.98 -13.05 12.47
C ALA A 86 1.82 -13.48 13.94
N ASP A 87 1.78 -12.49 14.83
CA ASP A 87 1.49 -12.74 16.23
C ASP A 87 0.07 -13.32 16.23
N GLU A 88 -0.03 -14.62 16.39
CA GLU A 88 -1.32 -15.33 16.43
C GLU A 88 -2.23 -14.75 17.52
N THR A 89 -1.68 -13.99 18.48
CA THR A 89 -2.42 -13.31 19.55
C THR A 89 -3.24 -12.14 19.02
N ASN A 90 -2.88 -11.54 17.89
CA ASN A 90 -3.60 -10.41 17.27
C ASN A 90 -4.45 -10.82 16.05
N ALA A 91 -4.47 -12.10 15.71
CA ALA A 91 -5.27 -12.61 14.61
C ALA A 91 -6.71 -12.88 15.05
N PHE A 92 -7.67 -12.55 14.20
CA PHE A 92 -9.08 -12.86 14.41
C PHE A 92 -9.68 -13.56 13.17
N ASN A 93 -10.74 -14.31 13.36
CA ASN A 93 -11.46 -14.95 12.27
C ASN A 93 -12.32 -13.93 11.53
N ILE A 94 -12.40 -14.04 10.21
CA ILE A 94 -13.31 -13.22 9.39
C ILE A 94 -14.47 -14.09 8.94
N VAL A 95 -15.67 -13.63 9.19
CA VAL A 95 -16.92 -14.27 8.75
C VAL A 95 -17.69 -13.28 7.88
N CYS A 96 -17.79 -13.54 6.59
CA CYS A 96 -18.55 -12.75 5.64
C CYS A 96 -19.83 -13.49 5.29
N LYS A 97 -20.99 -12.97 5.75
CA LYS A 97 -22.27 -13.68 5.65
C LYS A 97 -22.10 -15.08 6.23
N ASP A 98 -22.22 -16.13 5.42
CA ASP A 98 -22.10 -17.53 5.85
C ASP A 98 -20.72 -18.16 5.57
N LYS A 99 -19.75 -17.36 5.12
CA LYS A 99 -18.40 -17.84 4.75
C LYS A 99 -17.37 -17.42 5.77
N THR A 100 -16.59 -18.37 6.27
CA THR A 100 -15.35 -18.10 6.99
C THR A 100 -14.24 -17.88 5.97
N LEU A 101 -13.56 -16.75 6.09
CA LEU A 101 -12.41 -16.36 5.25
C LEU A 101 -11.09 -16.55 6.01
N ASP A 102 -9.99 -16.18 5.37
CA ASP A 102 -8.70 -16.07 6.05
C ASP A 102 -8.75 -15.11 7.24
N LYS A 103 -7.77 -15.24 8.12
CA LYS A 103 -7.70 -14.42 9.34
C LYS A 103 -7.45 -12.95 9.02
N GLY A 104 -8.09 -12.07 9.77
CA GLY A 104 -7.74 -10.67 9.90
C GLY A 104 -6.68 -10.43 10.96
N ARG A 105 -6.19 -9.20 11.06
CA ARG A 105 -5.14 -8.78 12.00
C ARG A 105 -5.59 -7.55 12.76
N MET A 106 -5.38 -7.54 14.07
CA MET A 106 -5.53 -6.32 14.87
C MET A 106 -4.21 -5.57 14.89
N GLU A 107 -4.19 -4.37 14.34
CA GLU A 107 -2.99 -3.52 14.25
C GLU A 107 -3.27 -2.17 14.89
N ASN A 108 -2.55 -1.83 15.97
CA ASN A 108 -2.72 -0.58 16.71
C ASN A 108 -4.19 -0.26 17.07
N GLY A 109 -4.99 -1.29 17.36
CA GLY A 109 -6.42 -1.13 17.67
C GLY A 109 -7.33 -1.04 16.45
N VAL A 110 -6.79 -1.16 15.23
CA VAL A 110 -7.55 -1.20 13.98
C VAL A 110 -7.64 -2.63 13.46
N ALA A 111 -8.84 -3.10 13.16
CA ALA A 111 -9.05 -4.40 12.54
C ALA A 111 -8.72 -4.30 11.04
N MET A 112 -7.64 -4.93 10.59
CA MET A 112 -7.21 -5.00 9.21
C MET A 112 -7.66 -6.30 8.56
N VAL A 113 -8.18 -6.22 7.34
CA VAL A 113 -8.72 -7.36 6.59
C VAL A 113 -8.22 -7.37 5.14
N PRO A 114 -8.11 -8.55 4.49
CA PRO A 114 -7.71 -8.63 3.09
C PRO A 114 -8.83 -8.12 2.17
N LEU A 115 -8.55 -7.02 1.46
CA LEU A 115 -9.51 -6.27 0.65
C LEU A 115 -10.27 -7.13 -0.36
N ARG A 116 -9.54 -7.91 -1.15
CA ARG A 116 -10.12 -8.71 -2.25
C ARG A 116 -11.03 -9.81 -1.72
N GLU A 117 -10.54 -10.57 -0.76
CA GLU A 117 -11.27 -11.71 -0.21
C GLU A 117 -12.58 -11.28 0.45
N VAL A 118 -12.53 -10.24 1.28
CA VAL A 118 -13.71 -9.68 1.94
C VAL A 118 -14.63 -8.98 0.93
N GLY A 119 -14.08 -8.16 0.05
CA GLY A 119 -14.86 -7.45 -0.96
C GLY A 119 -15.63 -8.40 -1.88
N GLU A 120 -14.96 -9.42 -2.42
CA GLU A 120 -15.61 -10.40 -3.29
C GLU A 120 -16.65 -11.26 -2.54
N ALA A 121 -16.39 -11.62 -1.27
CA ALA A 121 -17.35 -12.34 -0.45
C ALA A 121 -18.63 -11.53 -0.17
N LEU A 122 -18.51 -10.20 -0.08
CA LEU A 122 -19.63 -9.27 0.07
C LEU A 122 -20.33 -8.93 -1.26
N GLY A 123 -19.75 -9.34 -2.40
CA GLY A 123 -20.32 -9.12 -3.73
C GLY A 123 -19.78 -7.89 -4.44
N TYR A 124 -18.64 -7.36 -4.00
CA TYR A 124 -17.93 -6.29 -4.71
C TYR A 124 -17.00 -6.86 -5.78
N THR A 125 -16.83 -6.12 -6.86
CA THR A 125 -15.74 -6.33 -7.81
C THR A 125 -14.53 -5.54 -7.35
N VAL A 126 -13.38 -6.19 -7.21
CA VAL A 126 -12.11 -5.59 -6.80
C VAL A 126 -11.12 -5.63 -7.96
N THR A 127 -10.70 -4.47 -8.44
CA THR A 127 -9.74 -4.31 -9.52
C THR A 127 -8.55 -3.47 -9.07
N TRP A 128 -7.40 -3.67 -9.71
CA TRP A 128 -6.19 -2.90 -9.46
C TRP A 128 -5.90 -1.98 -10.65
N ASP A 129 -5.73 -0.70 -10.37
CA ASP A 129 -5.29 0.30 -11.32
C ASP A 129 -3.79 0.53 -11.12
N ILE A 130 -2.99 -0.04 -12.03
CA ILE A 130 -1.52 0.01 -11.96
C ILE A 130 -1.01 1.43 -12.20
N GLU A 131 -1.66 2.20 -13.07
CA GLU A 131 -1.24 3.55 -13.43
C GLU A 131 -1.37 4.50 -12.25
N ASN A 132 -2.47 4.39 -11.51
CA ASN A 132 -2.77 5.25 -10.37
C ASN A 132 -2.37 4.65 -9.01
N ARG A 133 -1.84 3.43 -8.98
CA ARG A 133 -1.51 2.67 -7.75
C ARG A 133 -2.69 2.57 -6.77
N GLN A 134 -3.88 2.36 -7.31
CA GLN A 134 -5.12 2.30 -6.56
C GLN A 134 -5.77 0.93 -6.69
N ALA A 135 -6.37 0.45 -5.61
CA ALA A 135 -7.41 -0.55 -5.71
C ALA A 135 -8.76 0.16 -5.92
N LYS A 136 -9.59 -0.38 -6.80
CA LYS A 136 -10.96 0.06 -7.02
C LYS A 136 -11.91 -1.05 -6.60
N MET A 137 -12.91 -0.70 -5.82
CA MET A 137 -13.93 -1.64 -5.36
C MET A 137 -15.31 -1.07 -5.61
N ASN A 138 -16.21 -1.85 -6.24
CA ASN A 138 -17.59 -1.44 -6.49
C ASN A 138 -18.55 -2.64 -6.50
N ASN A 139 -19.82 -2.40 -6.19
CA ASN A 139 -20.92 -3.39 -6.24
C ASN A 139 -22.07 -2.96 -7.17
N GLY A 140 -21.82 -1.98 -8.06
CA GLY A 140 -22.83 -1.41 -8.95
C GLY A 140 -23.71 -0.32 -8.31
N LYS A 141 -23.67 -0.15 -6.99
CA LYS A 141 -24.40 0.90 -6.26
C LYS A 141 -23.44 1.92 -5.65
N VAL A 142 -22.40 1.45 -5.03
CA VAL A 142 -21.35 2.27 -4.42
C VAL A 142 -19.97 1.82 -4.89
N MET A 143 -19.03 2.76 -4.88
CA MET A 143 -17.63 2.52 -5.23
C MET A 143 -16.70 3.27 -4.29
N THR A 144 -15.48 2.77 -4.18
CA THR A 144 -14.37 3.44 -3.50
C THR A 144 -13.07 3.24 -4.27
N HIS A 145 -12.18 4.22 -4.14
CA HIS A 145 -10.79 4.13 -4.55
C HIS A 145 -9.92 4.08 -3.31
N ILE A 146 -8.95 3.20 -3.29
CA ILE A 146 -8.10 2.90 -2.14
C ILE A 146 -6.66 3.13 -2.56
N ASN A 147 -6.06 4.20 -2.05
CA ASN A 147 -4.66 4.56 -2.30
C ASN A 147 -3.78 3.85 -1.27
N ILE A 148 -2.82 3.06 -1.72
CA ILE A 148 -1.88 2.40 -0.81
C ILE A 148 -1.04 3.46 -0.08
N GLY A 149 -0.98 3.35 1.25
CA GLY A 149 -0.24 4.26 2.13
C GLY A 149 -1.00 5.51 2.57
N GLU A 150 -2.26 5.71 2.13
CA GLU A 150 -3.08 6.87 2.51
C GLU A 150 -4.27 6.46 3.38
N ASP A 151 -4.34 6.93 4.62
CA ASP A 151 -5.52 6.74 5.49
C ASP A 151 -6.62 7.74 5.12
N SER A 152 -7.14 7.58 3.90
CA SER A 152 -8.18 8.44 3.32
C SER A 152 -9.08 7.61 2.42
N TYR A 153 -10.35 7.49 2.79
CA TYR A 153 -11.32 6.63 2.13
C TYR A 153 -12.55 7.42 1.74
N ILE A 154 -12.97 7.27 0.49
CA ILE A 154 -14.11 8.00 -0.07
C ILE A 154 -15.14 7.01 -0.57
N ARG A 155 -16.40 7.23 -0.22
CA ARG A 155 -17.54 6.52 -0.78
C ARG A 155 -18.18 7.37 -1.89
N SER A 156 -18.38 6.77 -3.05
CA SER A 156 -19.12 7.39 -4.16
C SER A 156 -20.32 6.53 -4.55
N VAL A 157 -21.44 7.18 -4.83
CA VAL A 157 -22.66 6.50 -5.29
C VAL A 157 -22.65 6.46 -6.82
N MET A 158 -22.83 5.28 -7.40
CA MET A 158 -22.65 5.07 -8.86
C MET A 158 -23.70 5.78 -9.74
N ASN A 159 -24.92 6.01 -9.23
CA ASN A 159 -26.05 6.59 -9.97
C ASN A 159 -26.59 7.86 -9.33
N GLY A 160 -25.72 8.68 -8.72
CA GLY A 160 -26.12 9.91 -8.05
C GLY A 160 -24.97 10.88 -7.88
N ASP A 161 -25.26 12.11 -7.52
CA ASP A 161 -24.28 13.18 -7.30
C ASP A 161 -23.59 13.10 -5.92
N GLY A 162 -23.51 11.91 -5.33
CA GLY A 162 -23.04 11.72 -3.97
C GLY A 162 -21.64 11.14 -3.89
N THR A 163 -20.65 12.03 -3.69
CA THR A 163 -19.34 11.66 -3.13
C THR A 163 -19.29 12.19 -1.71
N GLU A 164 -19.04 11.28 -0.76
CA GLU A 164 -18.90 11.67 0.65
C GLU A 164 -17.53 12.27 0.91
N ALA A 165 -17.42 13.08 1.98
CA ALA A 165 -16.13 13.58 2.42
C ALA A 165 -15.19 12.42 2.79
N PRO A 166 -13.88 12.57 2.59
CA PRO A 166 -12.92 11.53 2.97
C PRO A 166 -13.00 11.18 4.46
N ALA A 167 -12.99 9.90 4.76
CA ALA A 167 -12.93 9.35 6.12
C ALA A 167 -11.53 8.79 6.40
N SER A 168 -11.08 8.87 7.66
CA SER A 168 -9.86 8.25 8.16
C SER A 168 -10.23 7.20 9.22
N PHE A 169 -9.58 6.05 9.22
CA PHE A 169 -9.87 4.94 10.12
C PHE A 169 -8.70 4.57 11.04
N GLY A 170 -7.64 5.38 11.04
CA GLY A 170 -6.46 5.20 11.89
C GLY A 170 -5.42 4.23 11.33
N ALA A 171 -5.61 3.74 10.10
CA ALA A 171 -4.63 2.93 9.41
C ALA A 171 -4.73 3.12 7.89
N ALA A 172 -3.59 3.28 7.25
CA ALA A 172 -3.50 3.31 5.79
C ALA A 172 -3.52 1.89 5.20
N PRO A 173 -4.09 1.69 4.01
CA PRO A 173 -4.00 0.42 3.31
C PRO A 173 -2.57 0.13 2.90
N TYR A 174 -2.18 -1.14 2.96
CA TYR A 174 -0.85 -1.59 2.59
C TYR A 174 -0.89 -2.95 1.87
N PHE A 175 0.21 -3.29 1.19
CA PHE A 175 0.37 -4.57 0.53
C PHE A 175 1.35 -5.46 1.30
N ALA A 176 0.91 -6.65 1.71
CA ALA A 176 1.73 -7.66 2.36
C ALA A 176 1.21 -9.06 2.08
N ASP A 177 2.08 -10.04 2.03
CA ASP A 177 1.75 -11.47 1.82
C ASP A 177 0.89 -11.72 0.56
N GLY A 178 1.11 -10.94 -0.50
CA GLY A 178 0.33 -11.03 -1.74
C GLY A 178 -1.08 -10.46 -1.66
N LYS A 179 -1.45 -9.78 -0.56
CA LYS A 179 -2.77 -9.23 -0.28
C LYS A 179 -2.70 -7.73 -0.03
N THR A 180 -3.77 -7.02 -0.39
CA THR A 180 -4.00 -5.64 0.05
C THR A 180 -4.79 -5.67 1.35
N TRP A 181 -4.22 -5.11 2.40
CA TRP A 181 -4.83 -4.99 3.72
C TRP A 181 -5.48 -3.64 3.88
N VAL A 182 -6.70 -3.61 4.40
CA VAL A 182 -7.48 -2.38 4.64
C VAL A 182 -8.16 -2.43 6.00
N PRO A 183 -8.44 -1.29 6.64
CA PRO A 183 -9.29 -1.23 7.80
C PRO A 183 -10.68 -1.82 7.52
N ALA A 184 -11.19 -2.67 8.39
CA ALA A 184 -12.53 -3.24 8.26
C ALA A 184 -13.64 -2.17 8.23
N LYS A 185 -13.42 -1.03 8.86
CA LYS A 185 -14.33 0.14 8.82
C LYS A 185 -14.56 0.69 7.41
N LEU A 186 -13.71 0.39 6.45
CA LEU A 186 -13.96 0.70 5.06
C LEU A 186 -15.29 0.11 4.59
N PHE A 187 -15.61 -1.09 5.03
CA PHE A 187 -16.88 -1.76 4.66
C PHE A 187 -18.09 -1.13 5.33
N GLU A 188 -17.96 -0.59 6.55
CA GLU A 188 -19.01 0.24 7.18
C GLU A 188 -19.29 1.50 6.36
N LEU A 189 -18.22 2.18 5.89
CA LEU A 189 -18.35 3.36 5.01
C LEU A 189 -19.14 3.01 3.73
N LEU A 190 -18.97 1.80 3.22
CA LEU A 190 -19.68 1.34 2.02
C LEU A 190 -21.11 0.84 2.30
N GLY A 191 -21.54 0.82 3.56
CA GLY A 191 -22.88 0.47 4.00
C GLY A 191 -23.05 -0.98 4.46
N GLU A 192 -21.94 -1.71 4.64
CA GLU A 192 -21.98 -3.06 5.17
C GLU A 192 -22.05 -3.05 6.71
N GLN A 193 -22.67 -4.06 7.29
CA GLN A 193 -22.59 -4.29 8.73
C GLN A 193 -21.22 -4.88 9.06
N VAL A 194 -20.54 -4.34 10.07
CA VAL A 194 -19.23 -4.81 10.55
C VAL A 194 -19.29 -4.90 12.07
N GLU A 195 -19.12 -6.08 12.61
CA GLU A 195 -19.22 -6.30 14.06
C GLU A 195 -18.15 -7.28 14.55
N MET A 196 -17.42 -6.89 15.59
CA MET A 196 -16.49 -7.78 16.28
C MET A 196 -17.20 -8.49 17.42
N LYS A 197 -17.22 -9.82 17.40
CA LYS A 197 -17.77 -10.67 18.48
C LYS A 197 -16.71 -11.67 18.93
N GLY A 198 -16.21 -11.50 20.16
CA GLY A 198 -15.13 -12.34 20.67
C GLY A 198 -13.89 -12.23 19.78
N ASN A 199 -13.41 -13.34 19.22
CA ASN A 199 -12.28 -13.38 18.31
C ASN A 199 -12.68 -13.56 16.84
N ALA A 200 -13.84 -13.01 16.44
CA ALA A 200 -14.31 -13.06 15.07
C ALA A 200 -14.92 -11.72 14.63
N LEU A 201 -14.60 -11.29 13.43
CA LEU A 201 -15.16 -10.13 12.75
C LEU A 201 -16.24 -10.62 11.77
N TYR A 202 -17.44 -10.14 11.93
CA TYR A 202 -18.59 -10.44 11.08
C TYR A 202 -18.84 -9.28 10.12
N LEU A 203 -18.99 -9.57 8.82
CA LEU A 203 -19.26 -8.59 7.77
C LEU A 203 -20.47 -9.00 6.92
N GLY A 204 -21.28 -8.00 6.52
CA GLY A 204 -22.43 -8.18 5.64
C GLY A 204 -23.71 -8.69 6.30
N GLY A 205 -23.76 -8.72 7.64
CA GLY A 205 -24.89 -9.27 8.41
C GLY A 205 -25.08 -10.78 8.20
N THR A 206 -25.64 -11.44 9.20
CA THR A 206 -26.21 -12.79 9.00
C THR A 206 -27.66 -12.60 8.51
N GLU A 207 -28.02 -13.17 7.38
CA GLU A 207 -29.44 -13.31 7.06
C GLU A 207 -30.09 -14.11 8.18
N ASN A 208 -31.10 -13.51 8.86
CA ASN A 208 -31.96 -14.20 9.81
C ASN A 208 -32.90 -15.13 9.08
#